data_d90917d05b596096cac05adad48c029d
#
_entry.id   d90917d05b596096cac05adad48c029d
#
_cell.length_a   1.000
_cell.length_b   1.000
_cell.length_c   1.000
_cell.angle_alpha   90.00
_cell.angle_beta   90.00
_cell.angle_gamma   90.00
#
_symmetry.space_group_name_H-M   'P 1'
#
loop_
_entity.id
_entity.type
_entity.pdbx_description
1 polymer ?
#
loop_
_entity_poly.entity_id
_entity_poly.type
_entity_poly.pdbx_seq_one_letter_code
_entity_poly.pdbx_strand_id
1 'polypeptide(L)'
;MEITYQPVLDKNNAKVTRKISREIYKHNKFRKMMRLGDFLLYLFCLIPSLFIAFFMRNWAEVLYDYYENILAYYAGYILFAISMFSFFYAVLLRPYLNTKAFQSQVFEGANKSTTVQIQENGLCTKIDFCQVLHNYRNIYHIENHYGYLTIRIGSGQFLSIPHSAFQDDAHREAFEAALREKIKAYQAEPLSK
;
A
#
# COMPACT_ATOMS: atom_id res chain seq x y z
N MET A 1 -16.26 24.23 -6.67
CA MET A 1 -15.75 23.52 -7.87
C MET A 1 -15.91 22.04 -7.69
N GLU A 2 -16.32 21.34 -8.75
CA GLU A 2 -16.59 19.91 -8.74
C GLU A 2 -15.98 19.25 -9.97
N ILE A 3 -15.38 18.09 -9.79
CA ILE A 3 -14.75 17.32 -10.86
C ILE A 3 -15.25 15.87 -10.72
N THR A 4 -15.78 15.33 -11.80
CA THR A 4 -16.22 13.93 -11.86
C THR A 4 -15.40 13.19 -12.90
N TYR A 5 -14.83 12.05 -12.53
CA TYR A 5 -14.06 11.19 -13.41
C TYR A 5 -14.25 9.72 -13.11
N GLN A 6 -14.04 8.89 -14.09
CA GLN A 6 -13.92 7.45 -13.89
C GLN A 6 -12.43 7.10 -13.82
N PRO A 7 -11.94 6.56 -12.71
CA PRO A 7 -10.57 6.11 -12.65
C PRO A 7 -10.39 4.94 -13.63
N VAL A 8 -9.67 5.19 -14.72
CA VAL A 8 -9.31 4.13 -15.67
C VAL A 8 -8.16 3.33 -15.08
N LEU A 9 -8.42 2.10 -14.69
CA LEU A 9 -7.40 1.17 -14.22
C LEU A 9 -6.83 0.36 -15.37
N ASP A 10 -5.90 0.96 -16.07
CA ASP A 10 -4.95 0.25 -16.92
C ASP A 10 -3.70 -0.16 -16.11
N LYS A 11 -3.00 -1.22 -16.57
CA LYS A 11 -1.71 -1.66 -15.99
C LYS A 11 -0.69 -0.53 -15.87
N ASN A 12 -0.75 0.46 -16.77
CA ASN A 12 0.11 1.64 -16.75
C ASN A 12 -0.25 2.58 -15.60
N ASN A 13 -1.54 2.85 -15.38
CA ASN A 13 -2.03 3.68 -14.28
C ASN A 13 -1.72 3.05 -12.92
N ALA A 14 -1.82 1.72 -12.79
CA ALA A 14 -1.41 1.01 -11.58
C ALA A 14 0.10 1.15 -11.30
N LYS A 15 0.96 1.14 -12.33
CA LYS A 15 2.40 1.40 -12.19
C LYS A 15 2.68 2.84 -11.76
N VAL A 16 1.95 3.81 -12.33
CA VAL A 16 2.09 5.24 -12.00
C VAL A 16 1.65 5.48 -10.55
N THR A 17 0.48 5.00 -10.13
CA THR A 17 0.00 5.08 -8.75
C THR A 17 1.00 4.45 -7.76
N ARG A 18 1.63 3.32 -8.13
CA ARG A 18 2.67 2.69 -7.33
C ARG A 18 3.94 3.54 -7.23
N LYS A 19 4.33 4.27 -8.30
CA LYS A 19 5.46 5.22 -8.28
C LYS A 19 5.16 6.41 -7.38
N ILE A 20 4.00 7.03 -7.55
CA ILE A 20 3.51 8.15 -6.72
C ILE A 20 3.50 7.72 -5.24
N SER A 21 2.90 6.57 -4.94
CA SER A 21 2.90 6.00 -3.59
C SER A 21 4.33 5.82 -3.03
N ARG A 22 5.27 5.33 -3.84
CA ARG A 22 6.66 5.16 -3.41
C ARG A 22 7.34 6.49 -3.09
N GLU A 23 7.11 7.53 -3.89
CA GLU A 23 7.68 8.85 -3.69
C GLU A 23 7.12 9.52 -2.43
N ILE A 24 5.80 9.53 -2.29
CA ILE A 24 5.12 10.09 -1.11
C ILE A 24 5.62 9.44 0.18
N TYR A 25 5.81 8.10 0.16
CA TYR A 25 6.23 7.37 1.34
C TYR A 25 7.75 7.21 1.49
N LYS A 26 8.56 7.72 0.57
CA LYS A 26 10.02 7.60 0.60
C LYS A 26 10.63 8.18 1.88
N HIS A 27 10.06 9.25 2.40
CA HIS A 27 10.54 9.97 3.58
C HIS A 27 9.85 9.55 4.90
N ASN A 28 8.89 8.60 4.85
CA ASN A 28 8.22 8.16 6.06
C ASN A 28 9.15 7.27 6.91
N LYS A 29 9.55 7.76 8.10
CA LYS A 29 10.43 7.04 9.03
C LYS A 29 9.86 5.68 9.45
N PHE A 30 8.54 5.60 9.68
CA PHE A 30 7.87 4.35 10.07
C PHE A 30 7.99 3.27 8.99
N ARG A 31 7.90 3.63 7.71
CA ARG A 31 8.04 2.67 6.62
C ARG A 31 9.49 2.17 6.47
N LYS A 32 10.48 3.02 6.76
CA LYS A 32 11.88 2.57 6.84
C LYS A 32 12.07 1.59 7.98
N MET A 33 11.47 1.87 9.14
CA MET A 33 11.52 1.00 10.30
C MET A 33 10.82 -0.34 10.08
N MET A 34 9.64 -0.34 9.43
CA MET A 34 8.95 -1.58 9.04
C MET A 34 9.79 -2.43 8.07
N ARG A 35 10.42 -1.82 7.05
CA ARG A 35 11.32 -2.56 6.14
C ARG A 35 12.53 -3.15 6.84
N LEU A 36 13.10 -2.40 7.78
CA LEU A 36 14.19 -2.89 8.61
C LEU A 36 13.73 -4.06 9.48
N GLY A 37 12.54 -3.94 10.11
CA GLY A 37 11.92 -5.02 10.88
C GLY A 37 11.65 -6.27 10.04
N ASP A 38 11.08 -6.10 8.85
CA ASP A 38 10.88 -7.21 7.90
C ASP A 38 12.23 -7.86 7.52
N PHE A 39 13.23 -7.07 7.20
CA PHE A 39 14.57 -7.57 6.87
C PHE A 39 15.22 -8.34 8.03
N LEU A 40 15.14 -7.82 9.25
CA LEU A 40 15.63 -8.50 10.44
C LEU A 40 14.87 -9.80 10.71
N LEU A 41 13.56 -9.80 10.52
CA LEU A 41 12.73 -11.01 10.65
C LEU A 41 13.14 -12.08 9.62
N TYR A 42 13.40 -11.71 8.38
CA TYR A 42 13.94 -12.64 7.37
C TYR A 42 15.31 -13.17 7.76
N LEU A 43 16.21 -12.29 8.20
CA LEU A 43 17.59 -12.66 8.53
C LEU A 43 17.66 -13.54 9.79
N PHE A 44 16.94 -13.19 10.85
CA PHE A 44 17.08 -13.86 12.15
C PHE A 44 16.05 -14.98 12.41
N CYS A 45 14.94 -15.00 11.69
CA CYS A 45 13.92 -16.02 11.88
C CYS A 45 13.85 -17.02 10.72
N LEU A 46 13.75 -16.54 9.48
CA LEU A 46 13.52 -17.43 8.34
C LEU A 46 14.79 -18.17 7.90
N ILE A 47 15.94 -17.51 7.83
CA ILE A 47 17.18 -18.17 7.45
C ILE A 47 17.58 -19.23 8.49
N PRO A 48 17.64 -18.93 9.80
CA PRO A 48 17.91 -19.95 10.80
C PRO A 48 16.90 -21.09 10.80
N SER A 49 15.60 -20.84 10.55
CA SER A 49 14.60 -21.91 10.50
C SER A 49 14.87 -22.92 9.39
N LEU A 50 15.40 -22.48 8.24
CA LEU A 50 15.83 -23.38 7.18
C LEU A 50 17.02 -24.24 7.58
N PHE A 51 18.01 -23.66 8.27
CA PHE A 51 19.15 -24.41 8.78
C PHE A 51 18.70 -25.46 9.80
N ILE A 52 17.81 -25.09 10.71
CA ILE A 52 17.24 -26.03 11.69
C ILE A 52 16.47 -27.15 10.97
N ALA A 53 15.66 -26.81 9.97
CA ALA A 53 14.90 -27.80 9.21
C ALA A 53 15.83 -28.79 8.48
N PHE A 54 16.90 -28.28 7.88
CA PHE A 54 17.91 -29.10 7.20
C PHE A 54 18.65 -30.01 8.20
N PHE A 55 18.98 -29.47 9.36
CA PHE A 55 19.62 -30.23 10.43
C PHE A 55 18.69 -31.35 10.97
N MET A 56 17.40 -31.07 11.15
CA MET A 56 16.41 -32.06 11.57
C MET A 56 16.27 -33.21 10.56
N ARG A 57 16.35 -32.92 9.26
CA ARG A 57 16.38 -33.96 8.24
C ARG A 57 17.58 -34.87 8.40
N ASN A 58 18.78 -34.31 8.53
CA ASN A 58 19.99 -35.11 8.68
C ASN A 58 19.96 -35.96 9.97
N TRP A 59 19.41 -35.38 11.05
CA TRP A 59 19.20 -36.13 12.31
C TRP A 59 18.22 -37.30 12.14
N ALA A 60 17.17 -37.12 11.36
CA ALA A 60 16.20 -38.17 11.07
C ALA A 60 16.86 -39.35 10.33
N GLU A 61 17.77 -39.07 9.38
CA GLU A 61 18.56 -40.09 8.68
C GLU A 61 19.48 -40.83 9.67
N VAL A 62 20.21 -40.11 10.52
CA VAL A 62 21.09 -40.73 11.53
C VAL A 62 20.31 -41.58 12.53
N LEU A 63 19.16 -41.12 12.99
CA LEU A 63 18.31 -41.90 13.92
C LEU A 63 17.74 -43.17 13.27
N TYR A 64 17.50 -43.14 11.98
CA TYR A 64 17.06 -44.32 11.24
C TYR A 64 18.23 -45.31 11.08
N ASP A 65 19.39 -44.85 10.66
CA ASP A 65 20.55 -45.69 10.37
C ASP A 65 21.12 -46.38 11.62
N TYR A 66 21.13 -45.66 12.78
CA TYR A 66 21.71 -46.17 14.01
C TYR A 66 20.71 -46.88 14.96
N TYR A 67 19.44 -46.47 14.91
CA TYR A 67 18.42 -46.93 15.87
C TYR A 67 17.21 -47.58 15.21
N GLU A 68 17.21 -47.69 13.88
CA GLU A 68 16.08 -48.20 13.07
C GLU A 68 14.73 -47.54 13.43
N ASN A 69 14.80 -46.26 13.86
CA ASN A 69 13.62 -45.53 14.32
C ASN A 69 12.86 -44.91 13.13
N ILE A 70 11.99 -45.70 12.54
CA ILE A 70 11.14 -45.33 11.41
C ILE A 70 10.27 -44.12 11.72
N LEU A 71 9.77 -43.99 12.93
CA LEU A 71 8.88 -42.90 13.34
C LEU A 71 9.62 -41.55 13.38
N ALA A 72 10.85 -41.55 13.92
CA ALA A 72 11.71 -40.35 13.93
C ALA A 72 12.10 -39.91 12.52
N TYR A 73 12.36 -40.89 11.63
CA TYR A 73 12.65 -40.65 10.22
C TYR A 73 11.52 -39.86 9.52
N TYR A 74 10.29 -40.39 9.56
CA TYR A 74 9.14 -39.73 8.95
C TYR A 74 8.82 -38.38 9.60
N ALA A 75 8.91 -38.24 10.93
CA ALA A 75 8.71 -36.99 11.62
C ALA A 75 9.69 -35.92 11.19
N GLY A 76 10.97 -36.26 11.02
CA GLY A 76 12.00 -35.34 10.53
C GLY A 76 11.71 -34.81 9.11
N TYR A 77 11.33 -35.70 8.19
CA TYR A 77 10.97 -35.30 6.82
C TYR A 77 9.68 -34.46 6.77
N ILE A 78 8.66 -34.77 7.59
CA ILE A 78 7.44 -33.97 7.69
C ILE A 78 7.76 -32.56 8.19
N LEU A 79 8.57 -32.43 9.25
CA LEU A 79 8.99 -31.12 9.77
C LEU A 79 9.80 -30.32 8.76
N PHE A 80 10.69 -30.98 8.04
CA PHE A 80 11.43 -30.38 6.94
C PHE A 80 10.49 -29.83 5.85
N ALA A 81 9.52 -30.65 5.41
CA ALA A 81 8.54 -30.24 4.39
C ALA A 81 7.68 -29.05 4.84
N ILE A 82 7.20 -29.06 6.10
CA ILE A 82 6.42 -27.95 6.69
C ILE A 82 7.27 -26.67 6.74
N SER A 83 8.53 -26.73 7.15
CA SER A 83 9.43 -25.59 7.25
C SER A 83 9.72 -25.01 5.87
N MET A 84 10.00 -25.85 4.86
CA MET A 84 10.22 -25.45 3.48
C MET A 84 8.96 -24.78 2.90
N PHE A 85 7.79 -25.37 3.12
CA PHE A 85 6.52 -24.80 2.65
C PHE A 85 6.26 -23.44 3.31
N SER A 86 6.48 -23.31 4.61
CA SER A 86 6.33 -22.05 5.36
C SER A 86 7.26 -20.97 4.83
N PHE A 87 8.50 -21.32 4.52
CA PHE A 87 9.46 -20.40 3.92
C PHE A 87 9.01 -19.93 2.54
N PHE A 88 8.63 -20.84 1.64
CA PHE A 88 8.13 -20.48 0.31
C PHE A 88 6.87 -19.64 0.38
N TYR A 89 5.95 -19.96 1.29
CA TYR A 89 4.75 -19.16 1.53
C TYR A 89 5.11 -17.73 1.94
N ALA A 90 5.97 -17.56 2.94
CA ALA A 90 6.34 -16.24 3.47
C ALA A 90 7.08 -15.38 2.44
N VAL A 91 8.01 -15.99 1.67
CA VAL A 91 8.90 -15.25 0.75
C VAL A 91 8.25 -14.98 -0.60
N LEU A 92 7.55 -15.97 -1.17
CA LEU A 92 7.03 -15.90 -2.53
C LEU A 92 5.52 -15.68 -2.59
N LEU A 93 4.76 -16.50 -1.87
CA LEU A 93 3.31 -16.54 -2.03
C LEU A 93 2.62 -15.36 -1.35
N ARG A 94 2.99 -15.03 -0.13
CA ARG A 94 2.41 -13.93 0.64
C ARG A 94 2.55 -12.57 -0.05
N PRO A 95 3.73 -12.13 -0.53
CA PRO A 95 3.84 -10.85 -1.26
C PRO A 95 3.09 -10.87 -2.60
N TYR A 96 3.02 -12.03 -3.28
CA TYR A 96 2.22 -12.19 -4.48
C TYR A 96 0.71 -12.05 -4.19
N LEU A 97 0.20 -12.75 -3.18
CA LEU A 97 -1.21 -12.68 -2.77
C LEU A 97 -1.60 -11.28 -2.29
N ASN A 98 -0.73 -10.62 -1.49
CA ASN A 98 -0.96 -9.25 -1.06
C ASN A 98 -1.02 -8.27 -2.25
N THR A 99 -0.18 -8.50 -3.27
CA THR A 99 -0.22 -7.67 -4.48
C THR A 99 -1.50 -7.90 -5.28
N LYS A 100 -1.95 -9.16 -5.39
CA LYS A 100 -3.21 -9.50 -6.06
C LYS A 100 -4.43 -8.98 -5.29
N ALA A 101 -4.47 -9.14 -3.97
CA ALA A 101 -5.55 -8.63 -3.12
C ALA A 101 -5.64 -7.11 -3.22
N PHE A 102 -4.52 -6.41 -3.18
CA PHE A 102 -4.49 -4.96 -3.41
C PHE A 102 -5.00 -4.58 -4.80
N GLN A 103 -4.57 -5.32 -5.83
CA GLN A 103 -5.05 -5.08 -7.20
C GLN A 103 -6.57 -5.31 -7.32
N SER A 104 -7.12 -6.39 -6.76
CA SER A 104 -8.56 -6.65 -6.82
C SER A 104 -9.38 -5.56 -6.14
N GLN A 105 -8.97 -5.11 -4.95
CA GLN A 105 -9.64 -4.01 -4.24
C GLN A 105 -9.61 -2.70 -5.04
N VAL A 106 -8.47 -2.43 -5.67
CA VAL A 106 -8.31 -1.25 -6.54
C VAL A 106 -9.15 -1.39 -7.80
N PHE A 107 -9.24 -2.60 -8.40
CA PHE A 107 -10.05 -2.86 -9.59
C PHE A 107 -11.55 -2.83 -9.33
N GLU A 108 -12.02 -3.29 -8.17
CA GLU A 108 -13.43 -3.19 -7.78
C GLU A 108 -13.89 -1.73 -7.61
N GLY A 109 -13.00 -0.86 -7.12
CA GLY A 109 -13.28 0.58 -7.01
C GLY A 109 -13.19 1.36 -8.33
N ALA A 110 -12.53 0.81 -9.34
CA ALA A 110 -12.13 1.55 -10.54
C ALA A 110 -13.23 1.78 -11.59
N ASN A 111 -14.26 0.96 -11.58
CA ASN A 111 -15.41 1.14 -12.49
C ASN A 111 -16.44 2.14 -11.96
N LYS A 112 -16.15 2.79 -10.81
CA LYS A 112 -17.09 3.68 -10.16
C LYS A 112 -16.71 5.13 -10.40
N SER A 113 -17.71 5.92 -10.78
CA SER A 113 -17.55 7.35 -10.93
C SER A 113 -17.10 7.98 -9.60
N THR A 114 -16.02 8.71 -9.64
CA THR A 114 -15.49 9.43 -8.47
C THR A 114 -15.69 10.92 -8.69
N THR A 115 -16.39 11.56 -7.76
CA THR A 115 -16.60 13.00 -7.76
C THR A 115 -15.79 13.63 -6.64
N VAL A 116 -14.99 14.65 -6.99
CA VAL A 116 -14.21 15.44 -6.03
C VAL A 116 -14.74 16.88 -6.03
N GLN A 117 -15.13 17.36 -4.86
CA GLN A 117 -15.77 18.65 -4.68
C GLN A 117 -15.08 19.47 -3.59
N ILE A 118 -14.71 20.69 -3.91
CA ILE A 118 -14.25 21.70 -2.93
C ILE A 118 -15.49 22.27 -2.23
N GLN A 119 -15.67 21.97 -0.95
CA GLN A 119 -16.76 22.47 -0.10
C GLN A 119 -16.24 23.50 0.90
N GLU A 120 -17.13 24.14 1.67
CA GLU A 120 -16.70 25.10 2.70
C GLU A 120 -15.83 24.46 3.77
N ASN A 121 -16.18 23.28 4.24
CA ASN A 121 -15.54 22.63 5.40
C ASN A 121 -14.47 21.62 5.05
N GLY A 122 -14.19 21.36 3.77
CA GLY A 122 -13.20 20.38 3.35
C GLY A 122 -13.32 19.94 1.91
N LEU A 123 -12.41 19.07 1.51
CA LEU A 123 -12.44 18.38 0.24
C LEU A 123 -13.31 17.14 0.34
N CYS A 124 -14.42 17.13 -0.38
CA CYS A 124 -15.35 16.00 -0.41
C CYS A 124 -15.03 15.07 -1.57
N THR A 125 -14.88 13.79 -1.28
CA THR A 125 -14.75 12.73 -2.29
C THR A 125 -15.98 11.82 -2.21
N LYS A 126 -16.70 11.69 -3.31
CA LYS A 126 -17.87 10.81 -3.43
C LYS A 126 -17.54 9.66 -4.38
N ILE A 127 -17.79 8.45 -3.94
CA ILE A 127 -17.64 7.22 -4.75
C ILE A 127 -18.92 6.41 -4.49
N ASP A 128 -19.80 6.31 -5.47
CA ASP A 128 -21.13 5.70 -5.33
C ASP A 128 -21.89 6.25 -4.10
N PHE A 129 -22.17 5.35 -3.13
CA PHE A 129 -22.89 5.68 -1.88
C PHE A 129 -21.97 6.14 -0.75
N CYS A 130 -20.65 6.12 -0.97
CA CYS A 130 -19.67 6.52 0.03
C CYS A 130 -19.24 7.98 -0.19
N GLN A 131 -19.37 8.79 0.84
CA GLN A 131 -18.89 10.16 0.84
C GLN A 131 -17.87 10.33 1.98
N VAL A 132 -16.70 10.84 1.63
CA VAL A 132 -15.63 11.13 2.59
C VAL A 132 -15.29 12.60 2.52
N LEU A 133 -15.41 13.30 3.65
CA LEU A 133 -15.01 14.69 3.80
C LEU A 133 -13.64 14.78 4.45
N HIS A 134 -12.69 15.30 3.72
CA HIS A 134 -11.32 15.55 4.19
C HIS A 134 -11.17 16.98 4.63
N ASN A 135 -10.99 17.22 5.94
CA ASN A 135 -10.77 18.56 6.47
C ASN A 135 -9.49 19.16 5.87
N TYR A 136 -9.51 20.44 5.50
CA TYR A 136 -8.39 21.16 4.90
C TYR A 136 -7.13 21.18 5.79
N ARG A 137 -7.29 21.12 7.10
CA ARG A 137 -6.15 21.00 8.05
C ARG A 137 -5.35 19.72 7.89
N ASN A 138 -5.97 18.68 7.34
CA ASN A 138 -5.32 17.39 7.09
C ASN A 138 -4.69 17.29 5.70
N ILE A 139 -4.79 18.33 4.87
CA ILE A 139 -4.19 18.37 3.54
C ILE A 139 -2.83 19.07 3.66
N TYR A 140 -1.77 18.29 3.42
CA TYR A 140 -0.40 18.78 3.64
C TYR A 140 0.31 19.20 2.36
N HIS A 141 -0.04 18.59 1.23
CA HIS A 141 0.72 18.80 -0.01
C HIS A 141 -0.14 18.56 -1.23
N ILE A 142 0.06 19.42 -2.24
CA ILE A 142 -0.57 19.31 -3.55
C ILE A 142 0.55 19.36 -4.58
N GLU A 143 0.69 18.32 -5.37
CA GLU A 143 1.76 18.17 -6.35
C GLU A 143 1.24 17.58 -7.66
N ASN A 144 1.88 17.92 -8.76
CA ASN A 144 1.60 17.31 -10.06
C ASN A 144 2.66 16.24 -10.35
N HIS A 145 2.22 14.97 -10.42
CA HIS A 145 3.10 13.83 -10.68
C HIS A 145 2.56 12.94 -11.80
N TYR A 146 3.35 12.71 -12.82
CA TYR A 146 3.06 11.73 -13.89
C TYR A 146 1.67 11.86 -14.53
N GLY A 147 1.19 13.10 -14.74
CA GLY A 147 -0.14 13.34 -15.32
C GLY A 147 -1.30 13.22 -14.32
N TYR A 148 -1.02 13.30 -13.03
CA TYR A 148 -2.01 13.33 -11.95
C TYR A 148 -1.78 14.53 -11.04
N LEU A 149 -2.89 15.18 -10.64
CA LEU A 149 -2.90 16.08 -9.50
C LEU A 149 -3.02 15.21 -8.23
N THR A 150 -1.97 15.21 -7.42
CA THR A 150 -1.88 14.40 -6.20
C THR A 150 -2.05 15.28 -4.96
N ILE A 151 -3.05 14.99 -4.16
CA ILE A 151 -3.39 15.67 -2.92
C ILE A 151 -3.08 14.75 -1.76
N ARG A 152 -2.15 15.14 -0.90
CA ARG A 152 -1.74 14.35 0.25
C ARG A 152 -2.61 14.67 1.46
N ILE A 153 -3.24 13.63 2.02
CA ILE A 153 -4.20 13.74 3.12
C ILE A 153 -3.66 12.93 4.31
N GLY A 154 -3.41 13.61 5.43
CA GLY A 154 -2.88 12.94 6.62
C GLY A 154 -1.52 12.26 6.39
N SER A 155 -1.18 11.33 7.28
CA SER A 155 0.13 10.68 7.29
C SER A 155 0.28 9.51 6.30
N GLY A 156 -0.82 9.07 5.69
CA GLY A 156 -0.79 7.83 4.91
C GLY A 156 -1.77 7.72 3.75
N GLN A 157 -2.55 8.76 3.48
CA GLN A 157 -3.52 8.77 2.39
C GLN A 157 -3.17 9.83 1.35
N PHE A 158 -3.51 9.55 0.11
CA PHE A 158 -3.42 10.52 -0.97
C PHE A 158 -4.57 10.29 -1.96
N LEU A 159 -5.06 11.39 -2.52
CA LEU A 159 -6.00 11.40 -3.62
C LEU A 159 -5.25 11.75 -4.90
N SER A 160 -5.42 10.96 -5.94
CA SER A 160 -4.82 11.23 -7.26
C SER A 160 -5.92 11.44 -8.29
N ILE A 161 -5.98 12.64 -8.84
CA ILE A 161 -6.94 13.04 -9.88
C ILE A 161 -6.18 13.07 -11.20
N PRO A 162 -6.55 12.28 -12.21
CA PRO A 162 -5.87 12.30 -13.49
C PRO A 162 -6.09 13.66 -14.19
N HIS A 163 -5.10 14.16 -14.92
CA HIS A 163 -5.23 15.41 -15.67
C HIS A 163 -6.37 15.35 -16.68
N SER A 164 -6.67 14.17 -17.22
CA SER A 164 -7.81 13.94 -18.13
C SER A 164 -9.19 14.13 -17.47
N ALA A 165 -9.26 14.27 -16.15
CA ALA A 165 -10.50 14.60 -15.44
C ALA A 165 -10.86 16.09 -15.55
N PHE A 166 -9.91 16.92 -15.91
CA PHE A 166 -10.09 18.34 -16.10
C PHE A 166 -10.40 18.64 -17.58
N GLN A 167 -11.18 19.67 -17.83
CA GLN A 167 -11.53 20.06 -19.19
C GLN A 167 -10.28 20.52 -19.98
N ASP A 168 -9.42 21.30 -19.31
CA ASP A 168 -8.17 21.82 -19.81
C ASP A 168 -7.19 22.11 -18.66
N ASP A 169 -5.98 22.54 -18.99
CA ASP A 169 -4.96 22.91 -18.01
C ASP A 169 -5.37 24.15 -17.19
N ALA A 170 -6.10 25.11 -17.76
CA ALA A 170 -6.59 26.27 -17.05
C ALA A 170 -7.62 25.88 -15.96
N HIS A 171 -8.51 24.93 -16.25
CA HIS A 171 -9.46 24.39 -15.29
C HIS A 171 -8.74 23.66 -14.14
N ARG A 172 -7.68 22.91 -14.46
CA ARG A 172 -6.84 22.23 -13.44
C ARG A 172 -6.16 23.25 -12.52
N GLU A 173 -5.53 24.29 -13.09
CA GLU A 173 -4.85 25.35 -12.34
C GLU A 173 -5.82 26.15 -11.47
N ALA A 174 -7.01 26.45 -11.99
CA ALA A 174 -8.07 27.12 -11.23
C ALA A 174 -8.55 26.24 -10.05
N PHE A 175 -8.71 24.93 -10.25
CA PHE A 175 -9.06 24.00 -9.18
C PHE A 175 -7.96 23.93 -8.11
N GLU A 176 -6.70 23.81 -8.53
CA GLU A 176 -5.55 23.78 -7.63
C GLU A 176 -5.43 25.09 -6.83
N ALA A 177 -5.59 26.25 -7.49
CA ALA A 177 -5.55 27.57 -6.85
C ALA A 177 -6.67 27.71 -5.79
N ALA A 178 -7.91 27.36 -6.14
CA ALA A 178 -9.05 27.41 -5.22
C ALA A 178 -8.84 26.48 -4.01
N LEU A 179 -8.28 25.28 -4.24
CA LEU A 179 -7.99 24.36 -3.15
C LEU A 179 -6.88 24.88 -2.22
N ARG A 180 -5.81 25.45 -2.78
CA ARG A 180 -4.71 26.06 -2.01
C ARG A 180 -5.17 27.26 -1.20
N GLU A 181 -6.06 28.08 -1.75
CA GLU A 181 -6.66 29.21 -1.04
C GLU A 181 -7.47 28.75 0.18
N LYS A 182 -8.36 27.76 0.00
CA LYS A 182 -9.14 27.18 1.09
C LYS A 182 -8.25 26.58 2.18
N ILE A 183 -7.19 25.85 1.80
CA ILE A 183 -6.24 25.26 2.76
C ILE A 183 -5.57 26.37 3.58
N LYS A 184 -5.09 27.45 2.91
CA LYS A 184 -4.46 28.58 3.61
C LYS A 184 -5.40 29.27 4.58
N ALA A 185 -6.66 29.52 4.17
CA ALA A 185 -7.68 30.13 5.02
C ALA A 185 -7.92 29.28 6.30
N TYR A 186 -8.08 27.97 6.15
CA TYR A 186 -8.31 27.07 7.28
C TYR A 186 -7.10 26.85 8.19
N GLN A 187 -5.89 26.94 7.65
CA GLN A 187 -4.66 26.84 8.44
C GLN A 187 -4.37 28.12 9.23
N ALA A 188 -4.84 29.28 8.74
CA ALA A 188 -4.69 30.57 9.40
C ALA A 188 -5.70 30.78 10.56
N GLU A 189 -6.84 30.05 10.57
CA GLU A 189 -7.81 30.13 11.66
C GLU A 189 -7.26 29.45 12.93
N PRO A 190 -7.15 30.19 14.06
CA PRO A 190 -6.77 29.58 15.33
C PRO A 190 -7.79 28.51 15.72
N LEU A 191 -7.31 27.39 16.28
CA LEU A 191 -8.19 26.36 16.86
C LEU A 191 -9.03 27.02 17.94
N SER A 192 -10.32 27.24 17.69
CA SER A 192 -11.25 27.54 18.77
C SER A 192 -11.23 26.37 19.76
N LYS A 193 -10.73 26.65 20.94
CA LYS A 193 -10.68 25.68 22.05
C LYS A 193 -12.10 25.34 22.51
#